data_06d84460dd481f89c6038633b00053ab
#
_entry.id   06d84460dd481f89c6038633b00053ab
#
_cell.length_a   1.000
_cell.length_b   1.000
_cell.length_c   1.000
_cell.angle_alpha   90.00
_cell.angle_beta   90.00
_cell.angle_gamma   90.00
#
_symmetry.space_group_name_H-M   'P 1'
#
loop_
_entity.id
_entity.type
_entity.pdbx_description
1 polymer ?
#
loop_
_entity_poly.entity_id
_entity_poly.type
_entity_poly.pdbx_seq_one_letter_code
_entity_poly.pdbx_strand_id
1 'polypeptide(L)'
;RHTLTVVRTAASYGATVLNSAKVTGLLHAGERVVGARVLDVETGDEVEVSASVVINCTGVWTDDIQRMAGGRGRFHVRASKGVHIVVARDRVNSETGLILRTEKSVLFCIPWGTHWIIGTTDTDWNLSRAHPAATSTDIDYILEQINGVLVTPLTRDDIQGVYAGLRPLLAGESEESSQLSREHAVARPQPGLVSIAGGKYTTYRIMAQDAVDAARVDLSPGVPDSVTEHIPLVGAEGYQALVNQLDTLSRRHDLPVWRLTHLLDRYGSLAVDLFRMIDEDRALAEPLEGAEEYLVVEVVYAARHEAMLHLNDLLTRRT
;
A
#
# COMPACT_ATOMS: atom_id res chain seq x y z
N ARG A 1 -1.25 6.37 -0.71
CA ARG A 1 -2.54 6.94 -1.19
C ARG A 1 -3.34 5.93 -2.01
N HIS A 2 -2.80 5.30 -3.06
CA HIS A 2 -3.57 4.42 -3.96
C HIS A 2 -4.30 3.28 -3.22
N THR A 3 -3.65 2.54 -2.31
CA THR A 3 -4.30 1.49 -1.52
C THR A 3 -5.52 2.03 -0.74
N LEU A 4 -5.38 3.20 -0.12
CA LEU A 4 -6.47 3.85 0.60
C LEU A 4 -7.62 4.22 -0.35
N THR A 5 -7.30 4.70 -1.55
CA THR A 5 -8.30 5.04 -2.58
C THR A 5 -9.07 3.79 -3.04
N VAL A 6 -8.38 2.65 -3.25
CA VAL A 6 -9.04 1.36 -3.57
C VAL A 6 -9.98 0.93 -2.44
N VAL A 7 -9.52 1.01 -1.19
CA VAL A 7 -10.32 0.67 -0.01
C VAL A 7 -11.56 1.58 0.12
N ARG A 8 -11.39 2.89 -0.08
CA ARG A 8 -12.52 3.85 -0.07
C ARG A 8 -13.49 3.61 -1.23
N THR A 9 -12.97 3.20 -2.39
CA THR A 9 -13.83 2.80 -3.52
C THR A 9 -14.67 1.58 -3.14
N ALA A 10 -14.07 0.55 -2.54
CA ALA A 10 -14.81 -0.61 -2.05
C ALA A 10 -15.90 -0.22 -1.03
N ALA A 11 -15.59 0.69 -0.09
CA ALA A 11 -16.55 1.21 0.87
C ALA A 11 -17.72 1.95 0.19
N SER A 12 -17.47 2.71 -0.88
CA SER A 12 -18.55 3.40 -1.64
C SER A 12 -19.49 2.42 -2.37
N TYR A 13 -19.03 1.19 -2.59
CA TYR A 13 -19.85 0.08 -3.10
C TYR A 13 -20.42 -0.82 -1.99
N GLY A 14 -20.37 -0.39 -0.73
CA GLY A 14 -21.04 -1.06 0.39
C GLY A 14 -20.15 -2.04 1.17
N ALA A 15 -18.84 -2.12 0.90
CA ALA A 15 -17.94 -2.92 1.70
C ALA A 15 -17.71 -2.30 3.09
N THR A 16 -17.81 -3.10 4.14
CA THR A 16 -17.36 -2.71 5.47
C THR A 16 -15.84 -2.86 5.55
N VAL A 17 -15.16 -1.79 5.89
CA VAL A 17 -13.71 -1.73 6.00
C VAL A 17 -13.31 -1.42 7.44
N LEU A 18 -12.46 -2.25 8.01
CA LEU A 18 -11.94 -2.09 9.38
C LEU A 18 -10.41 -2.12 9.34
N ASN A 19 -9.77 -1.16 10.00
CA ASN A 19 -8.38 -1.24 10.42
C ASN A 19 -8.31 -1.64 11.90
N SER A 20 -7.11 -1.86 12.44
CA SER A 20 -6.90 -2.36 13.81
C SER A 20 -7.70 -3.64 14.13
N ALA A 21 -8.12 -4.38 13.10
CA ALA A 21 -8.92 -5.60 13.19
C ALA A 21 -8.04 -6.81 12.80
N LYS A 22 -7.65 -7.60 13.80
CA LYS A 22 -6.73 -8.74 13.62
C LYS A 22 -7.51 -10.05 13.58
N VAL A 23 -7.37 -10.83 12.52
CA VAL A 23 -7.89 -12.21 12.50
C VAL A 23 -7.08 -13.08 13.46
N THR A 24 -7.75 -13.69 14.44
CA THR A 24 -7.16 -14.56 15.47
C THR A 24 -7.48 -16.03 15.26
N GLY A 25 -8.51 -16.33 14.45
CA GLY A 25 -8.91 -17.69 14.14
C GLY A 25 -9.92 -17.76 12.99
N LEU A 26 -10.15 -18.96 12.49
CA LEU A 26 -11.20 -19.26 11.51
C LEU A 26 -12.35 -20.00 12.18
N LEU A 27 -13.57 -19.69 11.78
CA LEU A 27 -14.78 -20.38 12.22
C LEU A 27 -15.08 -21.53 11.27
N HIS A 28 -15.43 -22.70 11.80
CA HIS A 28 -15.65 -23.92 11.03
C HIS A 28 -17.04 -24.53 11.27
N ALA A 29 -17.62 -25.05 10.19
CA ALA A 29 -18.73 -25.99 10.23
C ALA A 29 -18.29 -27.28 9.53
N GLY A 30 -17.87 -28.28 10.29
CA GLY A 30 -17.15 -29.44 9.78
C GLY A 30 -15.82 -29.05 9.16
N GLU A 31 -15.60 -29.44 7.90
CA GLU A 31 -14.39 -29.07 7.15
C GLU A 31 -14.48 -27.71 6.47
N ARG A 32 -15.66 -27.06 6.49
CA ARG A 32 -15.89 -25.78 5.82
C ARG A 32 -15.55 -24.60 6.73
N VAL A 33 -14.82 -23.62 6.19
CA VAL A 33 -14.68 -22.30 6.81
C VAL A 33 -15.96 -21.51 6.58
N VAL A 34 -16.53 -20.97 7.66
CA VAL A 34 -17.80 -20.23 7.66
C VAL A 34 -17.66 -18.82 8.24
N GLY A 35 -16.43 -18.38 8.46
CA GLY A 35 -16.15 -17.06 9.00
C GLY A 35 -14.78 -16.94 9.66
N ALA A 36 -14.60 -15.87 10.40
CA ALA A 36 -13.36 -15.58 11.11
C ALA A 36 -13.66 -14.97 12.49
N ARG A 37 -12.76 -15.22 13.43
CA ARG A 37 -12.69 -14.51 14.70
C ARG A 37 -11.76 -13.32 14.56
N VAL A 38 -12.22 -12.14 14.97
CA VAL A 38 -11.53 -10.87 14.76
C VAL A 38 -11.38 -10.16 16.09
N LEU A 39 -10.14 -9.82 16.43
CA LEU A 39 -9.80 -9.01 17.59
C LEU A 39 -9.74 -7.55 17.16
N ASP A 40 -10.51 -6.69 17.81
CA ASP A 40 -10.29 -5.25 17.81
C ASP A 40 -9.05 -4.95 18.66
N VAL A 41 -7.99 -4.48 18.02
CA VAL A 41 -6.70 -4.23 18.68
C VAL A 41 -6.76 -2.99 19.59
N GLU A 42 -7.73 -2.08 19.35
CA GLU A 42 -7.90 -0.86 20.13
C GLU A 42 -8.60 -1.12 21.47
N THR A 43 -9.68 -1.91 21.43
CA THR A 43 -10.49 -2.20 22.63
C THR A 43 -10.08 -3.49 23.31
N GLY A 44 -9.50 -4.43 22.59
CA GLY A 44 -9.24 -5.80 23.05
C GLY A 44 -10.45 -6.74 22.94
N ASP A 45 -11.56 -6.28 22.37
CA ASP A 45 -12.75 -7.10 22.17
C ASP A 45 -12.58 -8.04 20.99
N GLU A 46 -13.13 -9.25 21.12
CA GLU A 46 -13.13 -10.25 20.06
C GLU A 46 -14.55 -10.48 19.55
N VAL A 47 -14.72 -10.47 18.24
CA VAL A 47 -16.00 -10.68 17.56
C VAL A 47 -15.90 -11.82 16.56
N GLU A 48 -17.00 -12.54 16.35
CA GLU A 48 -17.13 -13.55 15.31
C GLU A 48 -17.85 -12.97 14.10
N VAL A 49 -17.23 -13.07 12.94
CA VAL A 49 -17.76 -12.61 11.66
C VAL A 49 -18.10 -13.83 10.81
N SER A 50 -19.39 -14.06 10.57
CA SER A 50 -19.86 -15.14 9.68
C SER A 50 -19.76 -14.74 8.23
N ALA A 51 -19.36 -15.66 7.36
CA ALA A 51 -19.20 -15.43 5.93
C ALA A 51 -19.45 -16.71 5.12
N SER A 52 -19.92 -16.54 3.88
CA SER A 52 -20.05 -17.65 2.93
C SER A 52 -18.68 -18.16 2.46
N VAL A 53 -17.69 -17.24 2.37
CA VAL A 53 -16.30 -17.50 2.00
C VAL A 53 -15.38 -16.50 2.67
N VAL A 54 -14.20 -16.95 3.08
CA VAL A 54 -13.10 -16.13 3.57
C VAL A 54 -12.01 -16.08 2.50
N ILE A 55 -11.55 -14.90 2.15
CA ILE A 55 -10.44 -14.71 1.20
C ILE A 55 -9.22 -14.19 1.97
N ASN A 56 -8.19 -15.03 2.03
CA ASN A 56 -6.91 -14.69 2.66
C ASN A 56 -6.02 -13.93 1.67
N CYS A 57 -5.89 -12.62 1.86
CA CYS A 57 -5.02 -11.71 1.11
C CYS A 57 -3.91 -11.13 1.99
N THR A 58 -3.43 -11.85 2.99
CA THR A 58 -2.58 -11.32 4.06
C THR A 58 -1.09 -11.21 3.69
N GLY A 59 -0.72 -11.47 2.43
CA GLY A 59 0.63 -11.27 1.92
C GLY A 59 1.67 -12.08 2.72
N VAL A 60 2.61 -11.42 3.39
CA VAL A 60 3.66 -12.09 4.18
C VAL A 60 3.14 -12.88 5.38
N TRP A 61 1.87 -12.72 5.77
CA TRP A 61 1.19 -13.50 6.82
C TRP A 61 0.28 -14.60 6.27
N THR A 62 0.33 -14.88 4.96
CA THR A 62 -0.52 -15.92 4.35
C THR A 62 -0.39 -17.27 5.05
N ASP A 63 0.82 -17.67 5.43
CA ASP A 63 1.08 -18.93 6.11
C ASP A 63 0.50 -18.98 7.53
N ASP A 64 0.33 -17.82 8.18
CA ASP A 64 -0.30 -17.77 9.51
C ASP A 64 -1.78 -18.13 9.42
N ILE A 65 -2.49 -17.60 8.42
CA ILE A 65 -3.90 -17.98 8.15
C ILE A 65 -4.01 -19.43 7.70
N GLN A 66 -3.07 -19.93 6.89
CA GLN A 66 -3.06 -21.34 6.48
C GLN A 66 -2.87 -22.27 7.68
N ARG A 67 -2.06 -21.90 8.67
CA ARG A 67 -1.93 -22.67 9.93
C ARG A 67 -3.24 -22.69 10.74
N MET A 68 -3.97 -21.57 10.80
CA MET A 68 -5.31 -21.52 11.44
C MET A 68 -6.31 -22.44 10.75
N ALA A 69 -6.13 -22.68 9.45
CA ALA A 69 -6.93 -23.60 8.64
C ALA A 69 -6.48 -25.07 8.73
N GLY A 70 -5.61 -25.44 9.67
CA GLY A 70 -5.11 -26.79 9.85
C GLY A 70 -3.85 -27.14 9.06
N GLY A 71 -3.12 -26.14 8.57
CA GLY A 71 -1.79 -26.30 7.96
C GLY A 71 -1.77 -26.89 6.55
N ARG A 72 -2.92 -27.00 5.88
CA ARG A 72 -3.03 -27.58 4.52
C ARG A 72 -2.83 -26.53 3.42
N GLY A 73 -1.81 -25.66 3.55
CA GLY A 73 -1.48 -24.69 2.50
C GLY A 73 -0.92 -25.38 1.26
N ARG A 74 -1.26 -24.87 0.06
CA ARG A 74 -0.71 -25.34 -1.21
C ARG A 74 0.57 -24.61 -1.61
N PHE A 75 0.93 -23.54 -0.90
CA PHE A 75 2.13 -22.77 -1.14
C PHE A 75 2.65 -22.16 0.16
N HIS A 76 3.93 -21.87 0.19
CA HIS A 76 4.57 -21.15 1.27
C HIS A 76 5.02 -19.77 0.80
N VAL A 77 5.00 -18.79 1.71
CA VAL A 77 5.44 -17.44 1.43
C VAL A 77 6.74 -17.15 2.16
N ARG A 78 7.80 -16.84 1.39
CA ARG A 78 9.05 -16.27 1.91
C ARG A 78 8.96 -14.76 1.90
N ALA A 79 9.36 -14.14 3.00
CA ALA A 79 9.48 -12.69 3.07
C ALA A 79 10.86 -12.26 2.56
N SER A 80 10.89 -11.41 1.52
CA SER A 80 12.11 -10.75 1.07
C SER A 80 12.04 -9.27 1.40
N LYS A 81 13.05 -8.77 2.11
CA LYS A 81 13.17 -7.36 2.48
C LYS A 81 13.76 -6.54 1.32
N GLY A 82 13.08 -5.44 0.99
CA GLY A 82 13.58 -4.40 0.11
C GLY A 82 13.73 -3.09 0.86
N VAL A 83 14.90 -2.47 0.74
CA VAL A 83 15.23 -1.19 1.39
C VAL A 83 15.37 -0.11 0.33
N HIS A 84 14.91 1.10 0.65
CA HIS A 84 15.12 2.29 -0.15
C HIS A 84 15.66 3.41 0.73
N ILE A 85 16.52 4.23 0.17
CA ILE A 85 16.97 5.49 0.75
C ILE A 85 16.35 6.66 0.01
N VAL A 86 16.16 7.76 0.71
CA VAL A 86 15.64 9.03 0.17
C VAL A 86 16.73 10.07 0.30
N VAL A 87 17.05 10.75 -0.80
CA VAL A 87 18.05 11.81 -0.83
C VAL A 87 17.46 13.05 -1.51
N ALA A 88 17.99 14.25 -1.22
CA ALA A 88 17.52 15.49 -1.81
C ALA A 88 17.70 15.50 -3.33
N ARG A 89 16.82 16.22 -4.04
CA ARG A 89 16.78 16.25 -5.51
C ARG A 89 18.07 16.77 -6.14
N ASP A 90 18.72 17.75 -5.51
CA ASP A 90 19.96 18.38 -5.99
C ASP A 90 21.20 17.49 -5.87
N ARG A 91 21.10 16.35 -5.14
CA ARG A 91 22.24 15.43 -4.97
C ARG A 91 22.51 14.55 -6.20
N VAL A 92 21.55 14.36 -7.08
CA VAL A 92 21.70 13.60 -8.33
C VAL A 92 21.36 14.49 -9.51
N ASN A 93 22.34 14.80 -10.33
CA ASN A 93 22.15 15.65 -11.52
C ASN A 93 21.57 14.83 -12.67
N SER A 94 20.25 14.59 -12.62
CA SER A 94 19.50 13.94 -13.69
C SER A 94 18.06 14.46 -13.72
N GLU A 95 17.50 14.56 -14.92
CA GLU A 95 16.08 14.91 -15.11
C GLU A 95 15.18 13.67 -15.14
N THR A 96 15.75 12.50 -15.46
CA THR A 96 15.04 11.24 -15.61
C THR A 96 15.46 10.21 -14.56
N GLY A 97 14.60 9.24 -14.30
CA GLY A 97 14.96 8.10 -13.46
C GLY A 97 16.05 7.23 -14.08
N LEU A 98 16.85 6.60 -13.23
CA LEU A 98 17.89 5.66 -13.61
C LEU A 98 17.47 4.24 -13.24
N ILE A 99 17.81 3.28 -14.11
CA ILE A 99 17.63 1.85 -13.86
C ILE A 99 19.00 1.18 -14.04
N LEU A 100 19.53 0.63 -12.98
CA LEU A 100 20.83 0.00 -12.94
C LEU A 100 20.69 -1.50 -12.74
N ARG A 101 21.36 -2.28 -13.57
CA ARG A 101 21.48 -3.73 -13.35
C ARG A 101 22.62 -3.97 -12.36
N THR A 102 22.32 -4.62 -11.24
CA THR A 102 23.30 -5.07 -10.26
C THR A 102 23.58 -6.57 -10.43
N GLU A 103 24.54 -7.10 -9.72
CA GLU A 103 24.84 -8.55 -9.75
C GLU A 103 23.66 -9.41 -9.31
N LYS A 104 22.87 -8.92 -8.34
CA LYS A 104 21.78 -9.69 -7.71
C LYS A 104 20.38 -9.25 -8.14
N SER A 105 20.20 -8.00 -8.63
CA SER A 105 18.88 -7.44 -8.84
C SER A 105 18.93 -6.23 -9.79
N VAL A 106 17.96 -5.36 -9.66
CA VAL A 106 17.88 -4.07 -10.35
C VAL A 106 17.76 -2.98 -9.29
N LEU A 107 18.59 -1.96 -9.39
CA LEU A 107 18.50 -0.76 -8.56
C LEU A 107 17.81 0.36 -9.37
N PHE A 108 16.89 1.03 -8.76
CA PHE A 108 16.21 2.19 -9.29
C PHE A 108 16.67 3.46 -8.57
N CYS A 109 16.83 4.56 -9.30
CA CYS A 109 16.92 5.90 -8.75
C CYS A 109 15.78 6.70 -9.40
N ILE A 110 14.71 6.94 -8.65
CA ILE A 110 13.45 7.47 -9.18
C ILE A 110 13.23 8.88 -8.62
N PRO A 111 12.95 9.89 -9.48
CA PRO A 111 12.59 11.22 -9.02
C PRO A 111 11.22 11.17 -8.31
N TRP A 112 11.14 11.79 -7.14
CA TRP A 112 9.94 11.85 -6.32
C TRP A 112 9.79 13.25 -5.69
N GLY A 113 9.07 14.13 -6.34
CA GLY A 113 8.95 15.52 -5.89
C GLY A 113 10.35 16.18 -5.77
N THR A 114 10.65 16.66 -4.57
CA THR A 114 11.91 17.30 -4.20
C THR A 114 13.03 16.34 -3.82
N HIS A 115 12.82 15.03 -4.04
CA HIS A 115 13.74 13.96 -3.62
C HIS A 115 14.01 12.95 -4.73
N TRP A 116 14.96 12.08 -4.46
CA TRP A 116 15.17 10.81 -5.16
C TRP A 116 14.89 9.65 -4.22
N ILE A 117 14.20 8.63 -4.72
CA ILE A 117 14.07 7.32 -4.06
C ILE A 117 15.04 6.37 -4.74
N ILE A 118 15.99 5.82 -3.97
CA ILE A 118 17.03 4.95 -4.48
C ILE A 118 16.93 3.57 -3.80
N GLY A 119 16.83 2.51 -4.57
CA GLY A 119 16.70 1.13 -4.12
C GLY A 119 16.38 0.20 -5.28
N THR A 120 16.41 -1.10 -5.08
CA THR A 120 16.11 -1.76 -3.82
C THR A 120 17.16 -2.84 -3.50
N THR A 121 17.17 -3.26 -2.25
CA THR A 121 17.83 -4.53 -1.86
C THR A 121 16.89 -5.71 -2.06
N ASP A 122 17.42 -6.93 -1.99
CA ASP A 122 16.66 -8.18 -1.98
C ASP A 122 17.34 -9.15 -1.00
N THR A 123 16.84 -9.20 0.23
CA THR A 123 17.42 -9.99 1.32
C THR A 123 16.35 -10.78 2.05
N ASP A 124 16.62 -12.05 2.35
CA ASP A 124 15.72 -12.89 3.14
C ASP A 124 15.44 -12.25 4.50
N TRP A 125 14.19 -12.35 4.94
CA TRP A 125 13.73 -11.77 6.19
C TRP A 125 13.01 -12.78 7.07
N ASN A 126 13.62 -13.12 8.20
CA ASN A 126 13.10 -14.11 9.15
C ASN A 126 12.77 -13.54 10.55
N LEU A 127 12.78 -12.19 10.65
CA LEU A 127 12.43 -11.48 11.90
C LEU A 127 10.96 -11.00 11.87
N SER A 128 10.61 -10.08 12.75
CA SER A 128 9.27 -9.52 12.81
C SER A 128 8.81 -8.96 11.45
N ARG A 129 7.68 -9.44 10.96
CA ARG A 129 7.11 -9.00 9.67
C ARG A 129 6.37 -7.68 9.79
N ALA A 130 5.96 -7.29 10.99
CA ALA A 130 5.22 -6.05 11.21
C ALA A 130 6.09 -4.80 11.05
N HIS A 131 7.38 -4.91 11.41
CA HIS A 131 8.32 -3.78 11.41
C HIS A 131 9.66 -4.20 10.79
N PRO A 132 9.71 -4.38 9.45
CA PRO A 132 10.99 -4.59 8.79
C PRO A 132 11.86 -3.33 8.91
N ALA A 133 13.14 -3.52 9.17
CA ALA A 133 14.09 -2.42 9.32
C ALA A 133 15.27 -2.56 8.36
N ALA A 134 15.76 -1.42 7.88
CA ALA A 134 17.01 -1.36 7.13
C ALA A 134 18.20 -1.61 8.07
N THR A 135 19.20 -2.30 7.55
CA THR A 135 20.49 -2.49 8.21
C THR A 135 21.54 -1.59 7.59
N SER A 136 22.67 -1.40 8.30
CA SER A 136 23.83 -0.70 7.73
C SER A 136 24.29 -1.33 6.42
N THR A 137 24.26 -2.66 6.34
CA THR A 137 24.65 -3.40 5.13
C THR A 137 23.74 -3.12 3.94
N ASP A 138 22.43 -2.94 4.16
CA ASP A 138 21.50 -2.57 3.09
C ASP A 138 21.83 -1.18 2.54
N ILE A 139 22.14 -0.24 3.43
CA ILE A 139 22.49 1.15 3.05
C ILE A 139 23.82 1.18 2.30
N ASP A 140 24.84 0.49 2.81
CA ASP A 140 26.15 0.42 2.17
C ASP A 140 26.04 -0.18 0.77
N TYR A 141 25.28 -1.25 0.61
CA TYR A 141 25.02 -1.85 -0.70
C TYR A 141 24.39 -0.85 -1.67
N ILE A 142 23.34 -0.14 -1.25
CA ILE A 142 22.66 0.84 -2.12
C ILE A 142 23.62 1.96 -2.52
N LEU A 143 24.38 2.51 -1.57
CA LEU A 143 25.36 3.56 -1.85
C LEU A 143 26.46 3.08 -2.79
N GLU A 144 27.00 1.88 -2.58
CA GLU A 144 28.00 1.29 -3.46
C GLU A 144 27.51 1.16 -4.90
N GLN A 145 26.31 0.60 -5.08
CA GLN A 145 25.75 0.38 -6.40
C GLN A 145 25.44 1.70 -7.15
N ILE A 146 24.82 2.67 -6.47
CA ILE A 146 24.47 3.94 -7.11
C ILE A 146 25.71 4.80 -7.42
N ASN A 147 26.69 4.80 -6.53
CA ASN A 147 27.93 5.55 -6.68
C ASN A 147 28.80 5.04 -7.84
N GLY A 148 28.61 3.80 -8.27
CA GLY A 148 29.26 3.27 -9.47
C GLY A 148 28.92 4.01 -10.77
N VAL A 149 27.82 4.81 -10.78
CA VAL A 149 27.37 5.56 -11.96
C VAL A 149 27.24 7.07 -11.73
N LEU A 150 27.38 7.54 -10.49
CA LEU A 150 27.32 8.97 -10.17
C LEU A 150 28.70 9.63 -10.30
N VAL A 151 28.73 10.84 -10.88
CA VAL A 151 29.94 11.67 -10.92
C VAL A 151 30.30 12.19 -9.53
N THR A 152 29.30 12.60 -8.76
CA THR A 152 29.46 13.02 -7.37
C THR A 152 28.89 11.92 -6.47
N PRO A 153 29.72 11.20 -5.72
CA PRO A 153 29.24 10.13 -4.85
C PRO A 153 28.31 10.64 -3.75
N LEU A 154 27.30 9.84 -3.45
CA LEU A 154 26.45 9.99 -2.27
C LEU A 154 27.13 9.37 -1.05
N THR A 155 26.91 9.97 0.11
CA THR A 155 27.35 9.50 1.41
C THR A 155 26.17 9.21 2.32
N ARG A 156 26.42 8.66 3.51
CA ARG A 156 25.37 8.48 4.51
C ARG A 156 24.74 9.81 4.97
N ASP A 157 25.52 10.89 4.94
CA ASP A 157 25.06 12.24 5.35
C ASP A 157 24.06 12.86 4.36
N ASP A 158 24.01 12.33 3.13
CA ASP A 158 23.03 12.75 2.12
C ASP A 158 21.65 12.09 2.31
N ILE A 159 21.55 11.08 3.17
CA ILE A 159 20.32 10.31 3.38
C ILE A 159 19.40 11.06 4.32
N GLN A 160 18.25 11.46 3.80
CA GLN A 160 17.20 12.14 4.55
C GLN A 160 16.12 11.19 5.08
N GLY A 161 15.97 10.02 4.47
CA GLY A 161 15.01 9.02 4.89
C GLY A 161 15.39 7.62 4.44
N VAL A 162 14.92 6.63 5.20
CA VAL A 162 15.11 5.21 4.89
C VAL A 162 13.81 4.49 5.18
N TYR A 163 13.38 3.61 4.28
CA TYR A 163 12.26 2.72 4.55
C TYR A 163 12.53 1.30 4.03
N ALA A 164 11.88 0.34 4.67
CA ALA A 164 11.95 -1.07 4.32
C ALA A 164 10.55 -1.65 4.16
N GLY A 165 10.39 -2.56 3.22
CA GLY A 165 9.17 -3.32 2.99
C GLY A 165 9.47 -4.79 2.75
N LEU A 166 8.46 -5.64 2.94
CA LEU A 166 8.57 -7.08 2.69
C LEU A 166 7.77 -7.48 1.45
N ARG A 167 8.42 -8.25 0.57
CA ARG A 167 7.77 -8.90 -0.58
C ARG A 167 7.31 -10.29 -0.18
N PRO A 168 6.04 -10.64 -0.40
CA PRO A 168 5.55 -12.01 -0.23
C PRO A 168 5.89 -12.83 -1.48
N LEU A 169 7.04 -13.46 -1.50
CA LEU A 169 7.46 -14.32 -2.62
C LEU A 169 6.95 -15.74 -2.40
N LEU A 170 6.42 -16.35 -3.47
CA LEU A 170 6.05 -17.77 -3.44
C LEU A 170 7.32 -18.62 -3.38
N ALA A 171 7.42 -19.48 -2.38
CA ALA A 171 8.51 -20.42 -2.28
C ALA A 171 8.43 -21.42 -3.46
N GLY A 172 9.52 -21.51 -4.22
CA GLY A 172 9.75 -22.46 -5.28
C GLY A 172 10.88 -23.41 -4.93
N GLU A 173 11.42 -24.11 -5.92
CA GLU A 173 12.57 -25.01 -5.77
C GLU A 173 13.90 -24.25 -5.57
N SER A 174 13.94 -22.93 -5.83
CA SER A 174 15.14 -22.11 -5.68
C SER A 174 15.33 -21.66 -4.22
N GLU A 175 16.57 -21.74 -3.74
CA GLU A 175 16.98 -21.25 -2.41
C GLU A 175 17.12 -19.72 -2.36
N GLU A 176 17.39 -19.06 -3.50
CA GLU A 176 17.60 -17.62 -3.56
C GLU A 176 16.28 -16.86 -3.81
N SER A 177 15.99 -15.85 -2.98
CA SER A 177 14.78 -15.01 -3.09
C SER A 177 14.68 -14.27 -4.42
N SER A 178 15.82 -13.89 -5.01
CA SER A 178 15.88 -13.20 -6.32
C SER A 178 15.38 -14.03 -7.48
N GLN A 179 15.38 -15.37 -7.35
CA GLN A 179 14.96 -16.34 -8.36
C GLN A 179 13.51 -16.83 -8.15
N LEU A 180 12.87 -16.48 -7.03
CA LEU A 180 11.51 -16.90 -6.76
C LEU A 180 10.51 -16.20 -7.67
N SER A 181 9.43 -16.93 -8.01
CA SER A 181 8.37 -16.41 -8.87
C SER A 181 7.72 -15.16 -8.26
N ARG A 182 7.52 -14.15 -9.12
CA ARG A 182 6.74 -12.94 -8.81
C ARG A 182 5.35 -12.98 -9.41
N GLU A 183 4.92 -14.12 -9.92
CA GLU A 183 3.54 -14.38 -10.30
C GLU A 183 2.71 -14.60 -9.04
N HIS A 184 1.42 -14.32 -9.11
CA HIS A 184 0.51 -14.66 -8.02
C HIS A 184 -0.03 -16.07 -8.19
N ALA A 185 -0.40 -16.68 -7.08
CA ALA A 185 -1.10 -17.95 -7.08
C ALA A 185 -2.36 -17.85 -6.21
N VAL A 186 -3.43 -18.46 -6.73
CA VAL A 186 -4.70 -18.60 -6.01
C VAL A 186 -4.92 -20.06 -5.70
N ALA A 187 -5.28 -20.37 -4.46
CA ALA A 187 -5.58 -21.71 -4.01
C ALA A 187 -6.86 -21.75 -3.17
N ARG A 188 -7.52 -22.89 -3.16
CA ARG A 188 -8.64 -23.22 -2.27
C ARG A 188 -8.19 -24.34 -1.34
N PRO A 189 -7.59 -24.03 -0.17
CA PRO A 189 -7.08 -25.05 0.76
C PRO A 189 -8.18 -25.96 1.29
N GLN A 190 -9.36 -25.40 1.50
CA GLN A 190 -10.55 -26.12 1.97
C GLN A 190 -11.83 -25.37 1.55
N PRO A 191 -13.02 -26.00 1.60
CA PRO A 191 -14.27 -25.33 1.29
C PRO A 191 -14.46 -24.05 2.14
N GLY A 192 -14.92 -22.97 1.51
CA GLY A 192 -15.13 -21.68 2.18
C GLY A 192 -13.87 -20.88 2.46
N LEU A 193 -12.67 -21.31 2.00
CA LEU A 193 -11.42 -20.56 2.12
C LEU A 193 -10.71 -20.46 0.78
N VAL A 194 -10.44 -19.24 0.35
CA VAL A 194 -9.54 -18.91 -0.77
C VAL A 194 -8.30 -18.22 -0.22
N SER A 195 -7.12 -18.56 -0.73
CA SER A 195 -5.86 -17.88 -0.40
C SER A 195 -5.20 -17.39 -1.67
N ILE A 196 -4.69 -16.17 -1.66
CA ILE A 196 -3.88 -15.59 -2.72
C ILE A 196 -2.56 -15.09 -2.16
N ALA A 197 -1.47 -15.34 -2.86
CA ALA A 197 -0.15 -14.84 -2.49
C ALA A 197 0.73 -14.61 -3.72
N GLY A 198 1.86 -13.92 -3.52
CA GLY A 198 2.77 -13.51 -4.59
C GLY A 198 2.26 -12.29 -5.34
N GLY A 199 2.65 -12.18 -6.62
CA GLY A 199 2.25 -11.11 -7.51
C GLY A 199 2.98 -9.78 -7.28
N LYS A 200 2.48 -8.75 -7.94
CA LYS A 200 3.01 -7.39 -7.88
C LYS A 200 1.91 -6.40 -7.57
N TYR A 201 2.28 -5.28 -6.95
CA TYR A 201 1.33 -4.20 -6.70
C TYR A 201 0.66 -3.68 -7.98
N THR A 202 1.37 -3.67 -9.09
CA THR A 202 0.86 -3.23 -10.39
C THR A 202 -0.19 -4.16 -11.00
N THR A 203 -0.28 -5.41 -10.55
CA THR A 203 -1.25 -6.41 -11.03
C THR A 203 -2.40 -6.65 -10.04
N TYR A 204 -2.55 -5.78 -9.03
CA TYR A 204 -3.51 -5.94 -7.92
C TYR A 204 -4.94 -6.21 -8.38
N ARG A 205 -5.40 -5.55 -9.48
CA ARG A 205 -6.77 -5.70 -9.98
C ARG A 205 -7.03 -7.10 -10.51
N ILE A 206 -6.09 -7.63 -11.31
CA ILE A 206 -6.19 -9.01 -11.84
C ILE A 206 -6.08 -10.02 -10.70
N MET A 207 -5.17 -9.80 -9.76
CA MET A 207 -5.06 -10.65 -8.57
C MET A 207 -6.39 -10.71 -7.78
N ALA A 208 -7.03 -9.55 -7.59
CA ALA A 208 -8.33 -9.48 -6.91
C ALA A 208 -9.43 -10.20 -7.71
N GLN A 209 -9.46 -10.04 -9.02
CA GLN A 209 -10.39 -10.75 -9.90
C GLN A 209 -10.23 -12.24 -9.76
N ASP A 210 -9.01 -12.78 -9.90
CA ASP A 210 -8.73 -14.21 -9.83
C ASP A 210 -9.12 -14.80 -8.46
N ALA A 211 -8.87 -14.05 -7.37
CA ALA A 211 -9.26 -14.47 -6.02
C ALA A 211 -10.79 -14.52 -5.86
N VAL A 212 -11.53 -13.53 -6.39
CA VAL A 212 -12.99 -13.50 -6.34
C VAL A 212 -13.58 -14.59 -7.24
N ASP A 213 -13.03 -14.80 -8.44
CA ASP A 213 -13.47 -15.87 -9.34
C ASP A 213 -13.29 -17.26 -8.71
N ALA A 214 -12.19 -17.46 -7.99
CA ALA A 214 -11.99 -18.70 -7.22
C ALA A 214 -12.99 -18.85 -6.06
N ALA A 215 -13.49 -17.76 -5.50
CA ALA A 215 -14.47 -17.75 -4.43
C ALA A 215 -15.92 -17.97 -4.91
N ARG A 216 -16.22 -17.77 -6.20
CA ARG A 216 -17.59 -17.82 -6.76
C ARG A 216 -18.32 -19.14 -6.48
N VAL A 217 -17.60 -20.25 -6.39
CA VAL A 217 -18.21 -21.58 -6.09
C VAL A 217 -18.79 -21.65 -4.67
N ASP A 218 -18.35 -20.78 -3.77
CA ASP A 218 -18.82 -20.69 -2.38
C ASP A 218 -19.84 -19.57 -2.19
N LEU A 219 -20.09 -18.77 -3.22
CA LEU A 219 -21.05 -17.67 -3.22
C LEU A 219 -22.39 -18.13 -3.82
N SER A 220 -23.42 -17.30 -3.64
CA SER A 220 -24.74 -17.56 -4.24
C SER A 220 -24.64 -17.61 -5.77
N PRO A 221 -25.44 -18.43 -6.45
CA PRO A 221 -25.51 -18.42 -7.91
C PRO A 221 -25.82 -17.04 -8.46
N GLY A 222 -25.21 -16.66 -9.59
CA GLY A 222 -25.48 -15.41 -10.27
C GLY A 222 -24.49 -14.27 -9.97
N VAL A 223 -23.37 -14.54 -9.26
CA VAL A 223 -22.28 -13.56 -9.17
C VAL A 223 -21.77 -13.27 -10.59
N PRO A 224 -21.84 -12.01 -11.07
CA PRO A 224 -21.42 -11.65 -12.42
C PRO A 224 -19.89 -11.69 -12.55
N ASP A 225 -19.42 -11.62 -13.79
CA ASP A 225 -17.99 -11.45 -14.05
C ASP A 225 -17.52 -10.07 -13.56
N SER A 226 -16.21 -9.99 -13.30
CA SER A 226 -15.61 -8.74 -12.83
C SER A 226 -15.75 -7.64 -13.88
N VAL A 227 -16.16 -6.46 -13.43
CA VAL A 227 -16.23 -5.22 -14.24
C VAL A 227 -15.25 -4.15 -13.70
N THR A 228 -14.34 -4.54 -12.82
CA THR A 228 -13.44 -3.61 -12.12
C THR A 228 -12.48 -2.85 -13.03
N GLU A 229 -12.27 -3.30 -14.27
CA GLU A 229 -11.49 -2.56 -15.27
C GLU A 229 -12.18 -1.28 -15.75
N HIS A 230 -13.51 -1.19 -15.60
CA HIS A 230 -14.33 -0.06 -15.99
C HIS A 230 -14.80 0.78 -14.81
N ILE A 231 -14.48 0.38 -13.58
CA ILE A 231 -14.89 1.12 -12.37
C ILE A 231 -13.85 2.19 -12.04
N PRO A 232 -14.20 3.48 -12.13
CA PRO A 232 -13.31 4.54 -11.69
C PRO A 232 -13.11 4.47 -10.17
N LEU A 233 -11.91 4.75 -9.71
CA LEU A 233 -11.63 4.91 -8.29
C LEU A 233 -12.24 6.23 -7.79
N VAL A 234 -12.65 6.27 -6.51
CA VAL A 234 -13.12 7.51 -5.90
C VAL A 234 -12.10 8.63 -6.08
N GLY A 235 -12.56 9.79 -6.50
CA GLY A 235 -11.71 10.93 -6.82
C GLY A 235 -11.24 11.00 -8.28
N ALA A 236 -11.47 9.96 -9.10
CA ALA A 236 -11.10 10.00 -10.52
C ALA A 236 -12.09 10.83 -11.36
N GLU A 237 -13.38 10.65 -11.13
CA GLU A 237 -14.40 11.40 -11.86
C GLU A 237 -14.35 12.89 -11.48
N GLY A 238 -14.36 13.76 -12.49
CA GLY A 238 -14.28 15.21 -12.31
C GLY A 238 -12.87 15.77 -12.05
N TYR A 239 -11.85 14.94 -11.84
CA TYR A 239 -10.48 15.39 -11.60
C TYR A 239 -9.99 16.33 -12.70
N GLN A 240 -10.08 15.95 -13.96
CA GLN A 240 -9.62 16.79 -15.08
C GLN A 240 -10.37 18.13 -15.18
N ALA A 241 -11.65 18.15 -14.83
CA ALA A 241 -12.42 19.39 -14.80
C ALA A 241 -11.91 20.36 -13.72
N LEU A 242 -11.47 19.86 -12.58
CA LEU A 242 -10.85 20.67 -11.51
C LEU A 242 -9.46 21.15 -11.91
N VAL A 243 -8.64 20.30 -12.51
CA VAL A 243 -7.32 20.70 -13.03
C VAL A 243 -7.44 21.83 -14.04
N ASN A 244 -8.42 21.78 -14.94
CA ASN A 244 -8.66 22.85 -15.93
C ASN A 244 -9.16 24.16 -15.28
N GLN A 245 -9.53 24.17 -14.00
CA GLN A 245 -10.03 25.33 -13.27
C GLN A 245 -9.05 25.84 -12.19
N LEU A 246 -7.81 25.37 -12.15
CA LEU A 246 -6.83 25.67 -11.09
C LEU A 246 -6.73 27.17 -10.78
N ASP A 247 -6.64 28.05 -11.79
CA ASP A 247 -6.56 29.51 -11.59
C ASP A 247 -7.85 30.08 -10.96
N THR A 248 -9.00 29.53 -11.30
CA THR A 248 -10.28 29.96 -10.74
C THR A 248 -10.41 29.48 -9.30
N LEU A 249 -10.04 28.24 -9.03
CA LEU A 249 -10.02 27.66 -7.68
C LEU A 249 -9.02 28.40 -6.79
N SER A 250 -7.85 28.77 -7.32
CA SER A 250 -6.83 29.53 -6.60
C SER A 250 -7.39 30.86 -6.09
N ARG A 251 -8.05 31.61 -6.96
CA ARG A 251 -8.71 32.89 -6.57
C ARG A 251 -9.87 32.68 -5.60
N ARG A 252 -10.65 31.62 -5.79
CA ARG A 252 -11.84 31.35 -4.98
C ARG A 252 -11.49 30.97 -3.55
N HIS A 253 -10.49 30.10 -3.39
CA HIS A 253 -10.10 29.53 -2.08
C HIS A 253 -8.91 30.27 -1.46
N ASP A 254 -8.36 31.27 -2.16
CA ASP A 254 -7.16 32.02 -1.74
C ASP A 254 -5.98 31.10 -1.37
N LEU A 255 -5.71 30.14 -2.28
CA LEU A 255 -4.63 29.20 -2.20
C LEU A 255 -3.77 29.28 -3.45
N PRO A 256 -2.43 29.21 -3.35
CA PRO A 256 -1.58 29.18 -4.53
C PRO A 256 -1.81 27.90 -5.34
N VAL A 257 -1.67 28.00 -6.68
CA VAL A 257 -1.94 26.91 -7.62
C VAL A 257 -1.21 25.62 -7.25
N TRP A 258 0.05 25.70 -6.82
CA TRP A 258 0.82 24.51 -6.45
C TRP A 258 0.21 23.74 -5.26
N ARG A 259 -0.42 24.42 -4.29
CA ARG A 259 -1.14 23.77 -3.18
C ARG A 259 -2.41 23.08 -3.66
N LEU A 260 -3.14 23.70 -4.57
CA LEU A 260 -4.31 23.07 -5.19
C LEU A 260 -3.91 21.84 -6.00
N THR A 261 -2.82 21.94 -6.77
CA THR A 261 -2.26 20.79 -7.50
C THR A 261 -1.88 19.66 -6.53
N HIS A 262 -1.18 19.97 -5.44
CA HIS A 262 -0.88 19.00 -4.40
C HIS A 262 -2.13 18.29 -3.85
N LEU A 263 -3.18 19.05 -3.51
CA LEU A 263 -4.43 18.46 -3.01
C LEU A 263 -5.14 17.63 -4.08
N LEU A 264 -5.19 18.10 -5.32
CA LEU A 264 -5.80 17.36 -6.42
C LEU A 264 -5.04 16.07 -6.74
N ASP A 265 -3.71 16.10 -6.76
CA ASP A 265 -2.88 14.91 -7.03
C ASP A 265 -3.03 13.85 -5.93
N ARG A 266 -3.32 14.26 -4.69
CA ARG A 266 -3.49 13.36 -3.54
C ARG A 266 -4.91 12.83 -3.39
N TYR A 267 -5.90 13.66 -3.63
CA TYR A 267 -7.31 13.38 -3.31
C TYR A 267 -8.20 13.25 -4.55
N GLY A 268 -7.69 13.62 -5.73
CA GLY A 268 -8.52 13.71 -6.92
C GLY A 268 -9.63 14.72 -6.75
N SER A 269 -10.82 14.44 -7.28
CA SER A 269 -11.99 15.32 -7.11
C SER A 269 -12.52 15.38 -5.67
N LEU A 270 -12.11 14.48 -4.78
CA LEU A 270 -12.42 14.58 -3.35
C LEU A 270 -11.76 15.80 -2.69
N ALA A 271 -10.77 16.45 -3.35
CA ALA A 271 -10.22 17.73 -2.90
C ALA A 271 -11.28 18.81 -2.71
N VAL A 272 -12.41 18.71 -3.38
CA VAL A 272 -13.56 19.63 -3.18
C VAL A 272 -14.06 19.63 -1.73
N ASP A 273 -14.04 18.48 -1.07
CA ASP A 273 -14.40 18.41 0.35
C ASP A 273 -13.38 19.16 1.23
N LEU A 274 -12.09 19.06 0.90
CA LEU A 274 -11.03 19.80 1.60
C LEU A 274 -11.18 21.31 1.36
N PHE A 275 -11.49 21.73 0.12
CA PHE A 275 -11.73 23.14 -0.17
C PHE A 275 -12.93 23.69 0.63
N ARG A 276 -14.02 22.93 0.72
CA ARG A 276 -15.18 23.32 1.54
C ARG A 276 -14.80 23.47 3.01
N MET A 277 -14.02 22.53 3.57
CA MET A 277 -13.56 22.62 4.96
C MET A 277 -12.69 23.87 5.19
N ILE A 278 -11.83 24.24 4.23
CA ILE A 278 -11.02 25.46 4.28
C ILE A 278 -11.91 26.71 4.18
N ASP A 279 -12.96 26.70 3.37
CA ASP A 279 -13.90 27.83 3.26
C ASP A 279 -14.70 28.02 4.57
N GLU A 280 -15.01 26.95 5.27
CA GLU A 280 -15.70 26.96 6.57
C GLU A 280 -14.75 27.41 7.72
N ASP A 281 -13.49 27.03 7.68
CA ASP A 281 -12.47 27.38 8.67
C ASP A 281 -11.12 27.65 7.99
N ARG A 282 -10.74 28.92 7.85
CA ARG A 282 -9.50 29.34 7.18
C ARG A 282 -8.23 28.88 7.87
N ALA A 283 -8.26 28.57 9.18
CA ALA A 283 -7.13 28.03 9.89
C ALA A 283 -6.70 26.65 9.35
N LEU A 284 -7.60 25.92 8.69
CA LEU A 284 -7.30 24.63 8.05
C LEU A 284 -6.42 24.77 6.80
N ALA A 285 -6.26 25.98 6.25
CA ALA A 285 -5.36 26.26 5.13
C ALA A 285 -3.90 26.48 5.57
N GLU A 286 -3.64 26.55 6.86
CA GLU A 286 -2.28 26.70 7.38
C GLU A 286 -1.42 25.46 7.08
N PRO A 287 -0.13 25.66 6.72
CA PRO A 287 0.79 24.55 6.57
C PRO A 287 1.09 23.87 7.91
N LEU A 288 1.41 22.58 7.85
CA LEU A 288 1.90 21.87 9.02
C LEU A 288 3.35 22.31 9.32
N GLU A 289 3.62 22.67 10.57
CA GLU A 289 4.98 23.00 11.01
C GLU A 289 5.93 21.80 10.82
N GLY A 290 7.04 22.01 10.10
CA GLY A 290 8.01 20.98 9.78
C GLY A 290 7.60 20.03 8.64
N ALA A 291 6.43 20.28 8.00
CA ALA A 291 5.95 19.55 6.83
C ALA A 291 5.09 20.48 5.95
N GLU A 292 5.67 21.60 5.54
CA GLU A 292 4.97 22.74 4.94
C GLU A 292 4.32 22.44 3.58
N GLU A 293 4.62 21.29 2.99
CA GLU A 293 3.92 20.79 1.81
C GLU A 293 2.46 20.39 2.12
N TYR A 294 2.19 20.02 3.37
CA TYR A 294 0.89 19.56 3.85
C TYR A 294 0.14 20.65 4.58
N LEU A 295 -1.18 20.59 4.52
CA LEU A 295 -2.07 21.52 5.21
C LEU A 295 -2.76 20.86 6.41
N VAL A 296 -3.13 21.66 7.40
CA VAL A 296 -3.90 21.20 8.56
C VAL A 296 -5.20 20.50 8.16
N VAL A 297 -5.84 20.93 7.06
CA VAL A 297 -7.05 20.28 6.54
C VAL A 297 -6.84 18.82 6.20
N GLU A 298 -5.65 18.42 5.73
CA GLU A 298 -5.36 17.02 5.37
C GLU A 298 -5.35 16.12 6.61
N VAL A 299 -4.90 16.63 7.74
CA VAL A 299 -4.94 15.93 9.05
C VAL A 299 -6.38 15.71 9.49
N VAL A 300 -7.19 16.78 9.45
CA VAL A 300 -8.59 16.72 9.84
C VAL A 300 -9.39 15.83 8.90
N TYR A 301 -9.11 15.89 7.60
CA TYR A 301 -9.72 15.02 6.60
C TYR A 301 -9.35 13.55 6.81
N ALA A 302 -8.07 13.27 7.10
CA ALA A 302 -7.61 11.91 7.39
C ALA A 302 -8.32 11.31 8.63
N ALA A 303 -8.50 12.11 9.69
CA ALA A 303 -9.22 11.69 10.88
C ALA A 303 -10.71 11.42 10.62
N ARG A 304 -11.36 12.26 9.79
CA ARG A 304 -12.81 12.16 9.54
C ARG A 304 -13.18 11.14 8.47
N HIS A 305 -12.32 10.94 7.46
CA HIS A 305 -12.69 10.24 6.22
C HIS A 305 -11.75 9.10 5.81
N GLU A 306 -10.62 8.91 6.51
CA GLU A 306 -9.60 7.96 6.11
C GLU A 306 -9.24 6.95 7.22
N ALA A 307 -10.11 6.80 8.22
CA ALA A 307 -9.95 5.88 9.34
C ALA A 307 -8.57 6.02 10.04
N MET A 308 -8.09 7.26 10.20
CA MET A 308 -6.93 7.57 11.01
C MET A 308 -7.30 7.46 12.49
N LEU A 309 -6.65 6.56 13.23
CA LEU A 309 -6.88 6.38 14.66
C LEU A 309 -5.76 6.99 15.51
N HIS A 310 -4.52 6.97 15.00
CA HIS A 310 -3.34 7.43 15.70
C HIS A 310 -2.50 8.38 14.84
N LEU A 311 -1.68 9.23 15.47
CA LEU A 311 -0.74 10.11 14.75
C LEU A 311 0.22 9.33 13.85
N ASN A 312 0.63 8.13 14.25
CA ASN A 312 1.45 7.27 13.41
C ASN A 312 0.76 6.88 12.09
N ASP A 313 -0.57 6.76 12.07
CA ASP A 313 -1.31 6.51 10.83
C ASP A 313 -1.19 7.69 9.88
N LEU A 314 -1.24 8.92 10.41
CA LEU A 314 -1.03 10.12 9.61
C LEU A 314 0.37 10.10 8.99
N LEU A 315 1.40 10.03 9.83
CA LEU A 315 2.80 10.20 9.43
C LEU A 315 3.32 9.09 8.49
N THR A 316 2.80 7.87 8.62
CA THR A 316 3.34 6.72 7.88
C THR A 316 2.41 6.17 6.80
N ARG A 317 1.13 6.55 6.80
CA ARG A 317 0.10 5.94 5.93
C ARG A 317 -0.83 6.94 5.26
N ARG A 318 -0.89 8.20 5.68
CA ARG A 318 -1.81 9.21 5.12
C ARG A 318 -1.09 10.40 4.47
N THR A 319 0.15 10.64 4.82
CA THR A 319 1.02 11.66 4.20
C THR A 319 1.88 11.11 3.08
#